data_bf87cae3092122010451e2bd33983c75
#
_entry.id   bf87cae3092122010451e2bd33983c75
#
_cell.length_a   1.000
_cell.length_b   1.000
_cell.length_c   1.000
_cell.angle_alpha   90.00
_cell.angle_beta   90.00
_cell.angle_gamma   90.00
#
_symmetry.space_group_name_H-M   'P 1'
#
loop_
_entity.id
_entity.type
_entity.pdbx_description
1 polymer ?
#
loop_
_entity_poly.entity_id
_entity_poly.type
_entity_poly.pdbx_seq_one_letter_code
_entity_poly.pdbx_strand_id
1 'polypeptide(L)'
;CDSWYSEGYLQVNYPDEFFPKYSTNIMWQNSTPDYKNILEIENFDDIFEIEKPKIERVYKECDVMITHINPSAKKEYLNAKYQNNQSSTFFCFDGEDYLKNGSMKYWIFGHNHDIIEYREHNVKCICNPLGYFNESGNGSWVKIKQIEV
;
A
#
# COMPACT_ATOMS: atom_id res chain seq x y z
N CYS A 1 3.13 -1.45 -13.43
CA CYS A 1 2.79 -1.70 -12.03
C CYS A 1 1.43 -1.05 -11.77
N ASP A 2 0.41 -1.86 -11.52
CA ASP A 2 -0.92 -1.32 -11.32
C ASP A 2 -0.99 -0.78 -9.90
N SER A 3 -1.05 0.53 -9.78
CA SER A 3 -1.31 1.20 -8.51
C SER A 3 -2.80 1.06 -8.19
N TRP A 4 -3.11 0.49 -7.05
CA TRP A 4 -4.49 0.27 -6.62
C TRP A 4 -4.69 0.84 -5.23
N TYR A 5 -5.72 1.65 -5.11
CA TYR A 5 -5.98 2.49 -3.96
C TYR A 5 -7.35 2.21 -3.36
N SER A 6 -7.47 2.45 -2.08
CA SER A 6 -8.73 2.35 -1.35
C SER A 6 -8.86 3.49 -0.35
N GLU A 7 -10.02 3.63 0.26
CA GLU A 7 -10.24 4.58 1.36
C GLU A 7 -9.81 4.04 2.73
N GLY A 8 -9.17 2.86 2.77
CA GLY A 8 -8.83 2.19 4.02
C GLY A 8 -8.08 3.07 5.03
N TYR A 9 -7.10 3.84 4.57
CA TYR A 9 -6.39 4.77 5.46
C TYR A 9 -7.30 5.86 6.02
N LEU A 10 -8.18 6.43 5.21
CA LEU A 10 -9.13 7.45 5.66
C LEU A 10 -10.09 6.88 6.69
N GLN A 11 -10.63 5.70 6.43
CA GLN A 11 -11.56 5.02 7.33
C GLN A 11 -10.93 4.67 8.69
N VAL A 12 -9.69 4.21 8.70
CA VAL A 12 -8.97 3.81 9.93
C VAL A 12 -8.50 5.03 10.74
N ASN A 13 -8.00 6.09 10.10
CA ASN A 13 -7.36 7.20 10.80
C ASN A 13 -8.24 8.43 10.99
N TYR A 14 -9.36 8.51 10.28
CA TYR A 14 -10.35 9.60 10.35
C TYR A 14 -11.78 9.05 10.43
N PRO A 15 -12.10 8.18 11.43
CA PRO A 15 -13.37 7.46 11.48
C PRO A 15 -14.59 8.36 11.64
N ASP A 16 -14.41 9.56 12.17
CA ASP A 16 -15.49 10.54 12.40
C ASP A 16 -15.70 11.47 11.17
N GLU A 17 -14.85 11.35 10.14
CA GLU A 17 -14.94 12.17 8.94
C GLU A 17 -15.61 11.39 7.81
N PHE A 18 -16.43 12.07 7.04
CA PHE A 18 -17.04 11.52 5.82
C PHE A 18 -16.28 12.01 4.59
N PHE A 19 -15.76 11.06 3.82
CA PHE A 19 -15.06 11.33 2.56
C PHE A 19 -15.93 10.84 1.39
N PRO A 20 -16.67 11.73 0.72
CA PRO A 20 -17.39 11.34 -0.48
C PRO A 20 -16.42 10.85 -1.57
N LYS A 21 -16.74 9.75 -2.26
CA LYS A 21 -15.89 9.18 -3.34
C LYS A 21 -15.43 10.24 -4.35
N TYR A 22 -16.32 11.21 -4.66
CA TYR A 22 -15.98 12.34 -5.52
C TYR A 22 -14.79 13.17 -4.98
N SER A 23 -14.76 13.45 -3.68
CA SER A 23 -13.65 14.21 -3.07
C SER A 23 -12.35 13.42 -3.08
N THR A 24 -12.41 12.11 -2.84
CA THR A 24 -11.25 11.21 -2.90
C THR A 24 -10.72 11.11 -4.32
N ASN A 25 -11.58 11.05 -5.33
CA ASN A 25 -11.18 11.10 -6.74
C ASN A 25 -10.45 12.40 -7.10
N ILE A 26 -10.95 13.56 -6.66
CA ILE A 26 -10.26 14.84 -6.89
C ILE A 26 -8.89 14.86 -6.19
N MET A 27 -8.81 14.36 -4.97
CA MET A 27 -7.56 14.27 -4.24
C MET A 27 -6.56 13.37 -4.98
N TRP A 28 -6.99 12.21 -5.46
CA TRP A 28 -6.19 11.29 -6.27
C TRP A 28 -5.66 11.96 -7.54
N GLN A 29 -6.53 12.60 -8.32
CA GLN A 29 -6.15 13.30 -9.55
C GLN A 29 -5.12 14.40 -9.34
N ASN A 30 -5.14 15.05 -8.18
CA ASN A 30 -4.21 16.12 -7.83
C ASN A 30 -2.92 15.61 -7.18
N SER A 31 -2.94 14.43 -6.56
CA SER A 31 -1.82 13.92 -5.76
C SER A 31 -0.93 12.93 -6.51
N THR A 32 -1.45 12.27 -7.54
CA THR A 32 -0.71 11.21 -8.24
C THR A 32 -0.70 11.43 -9.76
N PRO A 33 0.39 11.06 -10.45
CA PRO A 33 0.43 11.07 -11.92
C PRO A 33 -0.35 9.92 -12.55
N ASP A 34 -0.78 8.94 -11.77
CA ASP A 34 -1.38 7.70 -12.22
C ASP A 34 -2.67 7.92 -12.99
N TYR A 35 -3.50 8.85 -12.52
CA TYR A 35 -4.72 9.25 -13.23
C TYR A 35 -4.50 9.57 -14.73
N LYS A 36 -3.32 10.14 -15.07
CA LYS A 36 -2.98 10.50 -16.45
C LYS A 36 -2.29 9.38 -17.22
N ASN A 37 -1.73 8.41 -16.52
CA ASN A 37 -0.84 7.40 -17.09
C ASN A 37 -1.47 6.02 -17.16
N ILE A 38 -2.46 5.72 -16.32
CA ILE A 38 -3.18 4.45 -16.36
C ILE A 38 -4.45 4.65 -17.18
N LEU A 39 -4.56 3.90 -18.26
CA LEU A 39 -5.72 3.97 -19.17
C LEU A 39 -6.89 3.17 -18.59
N GLU A 40 -8.11 3.57 -18.98
CA GLU A 40 -9.36 2.82 -18.67
C GLU A 40 -9.75 2.76 -17.19
N ILE A 41 -9.19 3.64 -16.34
CA ILE A 41 -9.68 3.82 -14.96
C ILE A 41 -10.37 5.18 -14.80
N GLU A 42 -11.53 5.16 -14.18
CA GLU A 42 -12.33 6.35 -13.91
C GLU A 42 -12.23 6.80 -12.46
N ASN A 43 -12.07 5.86 -11.53
CA ASN A 43 -12.01 6.11 -10.10
C ASN A 43 -10.70 5.57 -9.51
N PHE A 44 -10.28 6.19 -8.42
CA PHE A 44 -9.05 5.83 -7.70
C PHE A 44 -9.04 4.36 -7.21
N ASP A 45 -10.19 3.77 -6.98
CA ASP A 45 -10.36 2.41 -6.41
C ASP A 45 -10.70 1.33 -7.45
N ASP A 46 -10.82 1.67 -8.72
CA ASP A 46 -11.24 0.70 -9.77
C ASP A 46 -10.30 -0.51 -9.84
N ILE A 47 -8.99 -0.30 -9.76
CA ILE A 47 -8.02 -1.40 -9.77
C ILE A 47 -8.08 -2.20 -8.47
N PHE A 48 -8.27 -1.55 -7.33
CA PHE A 48 -8.41 -2.23 -6.05
C PHE A 48 -9.56 -3.24 -6.05
N GLU A 49 -10.71 -2.87 -6.59
CA GLU A 49 -11.87 -3.75 -6.70
C GLU A 49 -11.60 -4.97 -7.60
N ILE A 50 -10.72 -4.84 -8.60
CA ILE A 50 -10.28 -5.96 -9.45
C ILE A 50 -9.26 -6.86 -8.74
N GLU A 51 -8.34 -6.28 -7.96
CA GLU A 51 -7.22 -6.99 -7.33
C GLU A 51 -7.61 -7.68 -6.01
N LYS A 52 -8.50 -7.06 -5.23
CA LYS A 52 -8.95 -7.58 -3.94
C LYS A 52 -9.41 -9.05 -3.98
N PRO A 53 -10.26 -9.48 -4.92
CA PRO A 53 -10.67 -10.90 -5.01
C PRO A 53 -9.50 -11.86 -5.28
N LYS A 54 -8.39 -11.39 -5.88
CA LYS A 54 -7.21 -12.24 -6.09
C LYS A 54 -6.48 -12.49 -4.76
N ILE A 55 -6.38 -11.47 -3.90
CA ILE A 55 -5.85 -11.63 -2.54
C ILE A 55 -6.74 -12.59 -1.75
N GLU A 56 -8.05 -12.38 -1.77
CA GLU A 56 -9.04 -13.19 -1.05
C GLU A 56 -8.96 -14.68 -1.40
N ARG A 57 -8.56 -14.99 -2.61
CA ARG A 57 -8.43 -16.37 -3.08
C ARG A 57 -7.18 -17.07 -2.55
N VAL A 58 -6.09 -16.36 -2.24
CA VAL A 58 -4.79 -16.96 -1.95
C VAL A 58 -4.23 -16.69 -0.55
N TYR A 59 -4.75 -15.72 0.18
CA TYR A 59 -4.14 -15.26 1.46
C TYR A 59 -4.09 -16.34 2.56
N LYS A 60 -4.90 -17.37 2.47
CA LYS A 60 -4.90 -18.52 3.41
C LYS A 60 -3.99 -19.68 2.97
N GLU A 61 -3.38 -19.58 1.79
CA GLU A 61 -2.67 -20.71 1.19
C GLU A 61 -1.23 -20.35 0.79
N CYS A 62 -0.82 -19.09 0.93
CA CYS A 62 0.51 -18.64 0.56
C CYS A 62 1.40 -18.36 1.78
N ASP A 63 2.71 -18.60 1.66
CA ASP A 63 3.72 -18.24 2.66
C ASP A 63 4.18 -16.80 2.51
N VAL A 64 4.16 -16.27 1.29
CA VAL A 64 4.57 -14.90 0.97
C VAL A 64 3.52 -14.24 0.10
N MET A 65 3.01 -13.09 0.54
CA MET A 65 2.16 -12.21 -0.25
C MET A 65 3.01 -11.07 -0.81
N ILE A 66 2.74 -10.71 -2.06
CA ILE A 66 3.40 -9.55 -2.70
C ILE A 66 2.32 -8.66 -3.29
N THR A 67 2.33 -7.38 -2.89
CA THR A 67 1.43 -6.35 -3.43
C THR A 67 2.20 -5.10 -3.82
N HIS A 68 1.55 -4.19 -4.55
CA HIS A 68 2.19 -2.92 -4.88
C HIS A 68 2.18 -1.96 -3.68
N ILE A 69 1.09 -1.89 -2.93
CA ILE A 69 0.93 -0.97 -1.81
C ILE A 69 0.95 -1.68 -0.45
N ASN A 70 1.15 -0.88 0.61
CA ASN A 70 1.24 -1.35 1.98
C ASN A 70 -0.09 -2.00 2.44
N PRO A 71 -0.07 -3.23 3.01
CA PRO A 71 -1.28 -3.90 3.50
C PRO A 71 -1.84 -3.35 4.81
N SER A 72 -1.17 -2.44 5.47
CA SER A 72 -1.68 -1.85 6.71
C SER A 72 -2.00 -0.36 6.55
N ALA A 73 -3.21 0.01 6.93
CA ALA A 73 -3.68 1.38 6.95
C ALA A 73 -3.30 2.15 8.24
N LYS A 74 -2.56 1.52 9.17
CA LYS A 74 -2.15 2.15 10.42
C LYS A 74 -1.05 3.18 10.17
N LYS A 75 -1.27 4.41 10.62
CA LYS A 75 -0.36 5.54 10.37
C LYS A 75 1.05 5.34 10.94
N GLU A 76 1.20 4.59 12.02
CA GLU A 76 2.50 4.31 12.64
C GLU A 76 3.45 3.52 11.74
N TYR A 77 2.94 2.84 10.71
CA TYR A 77 3.75 2.12 9.71
C TYR A 77 4.10 2.96 8.48
N LEU A 78 3.75 4.23 8.48
CA LEU A 78 4.17 5.19 7.47
C LEU A 78 5.27 6.09 8.01
N ASN A 79 6.07 6.67 7.11
CA ASN A 79 7.02 7.72 7.48
C ASN A 79 6.29 8.88 8.18
N ALA A 80 6.87 9.40 9.26
CA ALA A 80 6.26 10.42 10.12
C ALA A 80 5.73 11.65 9.35
N LYS A 81 6.39 12.01 8.25
CA LYS A 81 5.97 13.15 7.38
C LYS A 81 4.62 12.93 6.68
N TYR A 82 4.16 11.65 6.58
CA TYR A 82 2.92 11.29 5.91
C TYR A 82 1.80 10.85 6.85
N GLN A 83 2.09 10.66 8.14
CA GLN A 83 1.15 10.09 9.12
C GLN A 83 -0.14 10.89 9.32
N ASN A 84 -0.12 12.18 9.03
CA ASN A 84 -1.30 13.06 9.16
C ASN A 84 -1.74 13.64 7.80
N ASN A 85 -1.44 12.95 6.72
CA ASN A 85 -1.82 13.37 5.37
C ASN A 85 -2.89 12.43 4.82
N GLN A 86 -4.05 12.97 4.48
CA GLN A 86 -5.16 12.20 3.91
C GLN A 86 -4.78 11.50 2.59
N SER A 87 -3.87 12.09 1.79
CA SER A 87 -3.37 11.46 0.57
C SER A 87 -2.59 10.16 0.82
N SER A 88 -2.25 9.86 2.07
CA SER A 88 -1.66 8.57 2.46
C SER A 88 -2.56 7.37 2.18
N THR A 89 -3.86 7.61 1.95
CA THR A 89 -4.79 6.57 1.47
C THR A 89 -4.37 5.96 0.13
N PHE A 90 -3.52 6.66 -0.64
CA PHE A 90 -2.99 6.15 -1.92
C PHE A 90 -1.71 5.31 -1.77
N PHE A 91 -1.25 5.08 -0.54
CA PHE A 91 -0.02 4.33 -0.26
C PHE A 91 -0.25 3.05 0.55
N CYS A 92 -1.46 2.82 1.00
CA CYS A 92 -1.83 1.64 1.78
C CYS A 92 -3.30 1.31 1.61
N PHE A 93 -3.69 0.12 2.05
CA PHE A 93 -5.07 -0.29 2.17
C PHE A 93 -5.32 -0.95 3.52
N ASP A 94 -6.56 -1.09 3.93
CA ASP A 94 -6.92 -1.83 5.13
C ASP A 94 -6.94 -3.34 4.82
N GLY A 95 -5.81 -3.99 5.08
CA GLY A 95 -5.61 -5.42 4.94
C GLY A 95 -5.53 -6.15 6.28
N GLU A 96 -5.98 -5.54 7.39
CA GLU A 96 -5.88 -6.13 8.72
C GLU A 96 -6.47 -7.54 8.80
N ASP A 97 -7.62 -7.76 8.16
CA ASP A 97 -8.26 -9.08 8.15
C ASP A 97 -7.39 -10.14 7.45
N TYR A 98 -6.69 -9.79 6.39
CA TYR A 98 -5.77 -10.71 5.72
C TYR A 98 -4.52 -10.97 6.57
N LEU A 99 -3.95 -9.94 7.18
CA LEU A 99 -2.79 -10.06 8.07
C LEU A 99 -3.10 -10.91 9.31
N LYS A 100 -4.31 -10.79 9.85
CA LYS A 100 -4.77 -11.52 11.03
C LYS A 100 -5.12 -12.98 10.74
N ASN A 101 -5.78 -13.25 9.62
CA ASN A 101 -6.41 -14.53 9.32
C ASN A 101 -5.70 -15.31 8.21
N GLY A 102 -4.67 -14.76 7.61
CA GLY A 102 -3.88 -15.39 6.56
C GLY A 102 -2.85 -16.39 7.10
N SER A 103 -2.28 -17.18 6.19
CA SER A 103 -1.20 -18.14 6.50
C SER A 103 0.19 -17.59 6.24
N MET A 104 0.31 -16.42 5.58
CA MET A 104 1.59 -15.87 5.16
C MET A 104 2.47 -15.49 6.35
N LYS A 105 3.76 -15.75 6.20
CA LYS A 105 4.82 -15.30 7.12
C LYS A 105 5.34 -13.91 6.75
N TYR A 106 5.29 -13.58 5.45
CA TYR A 106 5.81 -12.35 4.90
C TYR A 106 4.79 -11.67 3.98
N TRP A 107 4.76 -10.35 4.06
CA TRP A 107 4.08 -9.50 3.09
C TRP A 107 5.08 -8.47 2.54
N ILE A 108 5.38 -8.57 1.26
CA ILE A 108 6.33 -7.68 0.58
C ILE A 108 5.53 -6.68 -0.24
N PHE A 109 5.88 -5.40 -0.11
CA PHE A 109 5.19 -4.35 -0.84
C PHE A 109 6.16 -3.27 -1.35
N GLY A 110 5.70 -2.44 -2.26
CA GLY A 110 6.44 -1.33 -2.86
C GLY A 110 5.73 0.00 -2.69
N HIS A 111 5.75 0.83 -3.73
CA HIS A 111 5.12 2.14 -3.85
C HIS A 111 5.65 3.20 -2.87
N ASN A 112 5.84 2.89 -1.63
CA ASN A 112 6.52 3.74 -0.66
C ASN A 112 8.00 3.79 -0.99
N HIS A 113 8.57 4.99 -1.14
CA HIS A 113 9.99 5.15 -1.42
C HIS A 113 10.85 5.17 -0.15
N ASP A 114 10.26 4.84 0.99
CA ASP A 114 10.93 4.65 2.27
C ASP A 114 11.14 3.15 2.55
N ILE A 115 12.25 2.80 3.18
CA ILE A 115 12.44 1.45 3.72
C ILE A 115 11.52 1.30 4.93
N ILE A 116 10.56 0.39 4.82
CA ILE A 116 9.58 0.12 5.86
C ILE A 116 9.66 -1.35 6.25
N GLU A 117 9.76 -1.60 7.53
CA GLU A 117 9.71 -2.96 8.07
C GLU A 117 8.97 -2.94 9.41
N TYR A 118 7.94 -3.74 9.50
CA TYR A 118 7.17 -3.90 10.72
C TYR A 118 6.62 -5.33 10.82
N ARG A 119 6.07 -5.65 11.98
CA ARG A 119 5.33 -6.90 12.19
C ARG A 119 3.93 -6.54 12.66
N GLU A 120 2.95 -7.08 11.96
CA GLU A 120 1.56 -6.97 12.34
C GLU A 120 0.95 -8.37 12.41
N HIS A 121 0.31 -8.68 13.54
CA HIS A 121 -0.03 -10.06 13.88
C HIS A 121 1.21 -10.97 13.77
N ASN A 122 1.16 -12.03 13.01
CA ASN A 122 2.29 -12.94 12.79
C ASN A 122 3.02 -12.69 11.46
N VAL A 123 2.59 -11.69 10.69
CA VAL A 123 3.13 -11.38 9.36
C VAL A 123 4.23 -10.33 9.47
N LYS A 124 5.36 -10.60 8.85
CA LYS A 124 6.44 -9.61 8.68
C LYS A 124 6.23 -8.86 7.38
N CYS A 125 5.93 -7.57 7.47
CA CYS A 125 5.70 -6.68 6.35
C CYS A 125 6.99 -5.93 5.99
N ILE A 126 7.34 -5.92 4.69
CA ILE A 126 8.61 -5.40 4.21
C ILE A 126 8.42 -4.58 2.95
N CYS A 127 8.88 -3.32 2.97
CA CYS A 127 9.14 -2.51 1.79
C CYS A 127 10.63 -2.22 1.71
N ASN A 128 11.26 -2.61 0.60
CA ASN A 128 12.68 -2.34 0.34
C ASN A 128 12.82 -1.72 -1.06
N PRO A 129 12.42 -0.44 -1.22
CA PRO A 129 12.26 0.19 -2.51
C PRO A 129 13.61 0.58 -3.13
N LEU A 130 13.65 0.61 -4.46
CA LEU A 130 14.73 1.24 -5.20
C LEU A 130 14.59 2.77 -5.18
N GLY A 131 13.36 3.29 -5.17
CA GLY A 131 13.06 4.71 -5.32
C GLY A 131 13.34 5.24 -6.73
N TYR A 132 13.23 6.54 -6.89
CA TYR A 132 13.64 7.20 -8.14
C TYR A 132 15.15 7.46 -8.15
N PHE A 133 15.70 7.61 -9.34
CA PHE A 133 17.14 7.86 -9.53
C PHE A 133 17.66 9.07 -8.76
N ASN A 134 16.87 10.13 -8.66
CA ASN A 134 17.22 11.35 -7.93
C ASN A 134 17.10 11.22 -6.40
N GLU A 135 16.39 10.20 -5.91
CA GLU A 135 16.27 9.90 -4.49
C GLU A 135 17.39 8.97 -4.04
N SER A 136 17.81 8.07 -4.91
CA SER A 136 18.72 6.96 -4.59
C SER A 136 20.21 7.25 -4.82
N GLY A 137 20.55 8.37 -5.43
CA GLY A 137 21.94 8.75 -5.62
C GLY A 137 22.85 7.64 -6.15
N ASN A 138 22.67 7.18 -7.38
CA ASN A 138 23.45 6.11 -8.03
C ASN A 138 23.14 4.67 -7.57
N GLY A 139 22.08 4.44 -6.79
CA GLY A 139 21.75 3.10 -6.30
C GLY A 139 22.72 2.53 -5.26
N SER A 140 23.64 3.33 -4.74
CA SER A 140 24.65 2.89 -3.75
C SER A 140 24.06 2.42 -2.42
N TRP A 141 22.80 2.73 -2.17
CA TRP A 141 22.05 2.32 -0.99
C TRP A 141 21.18 1.08 -1.19
N VAL A 142 21.08 0.56 -2.41
CA VAL A 142 20.29 -0.66 -2.68
C VAL A 142 20.87 -1.83 -1.91
N LYS A 143 20.07 -2.40 -1.02
CA LYS A 143 20.42 -3.57 -0.24
C LYS A 143 19.55 -4.75 -0.63
N ILE A 144 20.17 -5.87 -0.91
CA ILE A 144 19.45 -7.14 -1.07
C ILE A 144 18.96 -7.56 0.31
N LYS A 145 17.67 -7.87 0.39
CA LYS A 145 17.05 -8.42 1.61
C LYS A 145 16.71 -9.88 1.36
N GLN A 146 17.22 -10.75 2.22
CA GLN A 146 16.91 -12.18 2.19
C GLN A 146 15.83 -12.49 3.20
N ILE A 147 14.92 -13.37 2.84
CA ILE A 147 13.88 -13.93 3.69
C ILE A 147 13.97 -15.46 3.65
N GLU A 148 13.66 -16.10 4.79
CA GLU A 148 13.53 -17.55 4.89
C GLU A 148 12.06 -17.92 4.95
N VAL A 149 11.61 -18.73 4.02
CA VAL A 149 10.19 -19.12 3.86
C VAL A 149 9.94 -20.53 4.41
#